data_832a93a33d404366f9b3165369dc00db
#
_entry.id   832a93a33d404366f9b3165369dc00db
#
_cell.length_a   1.000
_cell.length_b   1.000
_cell.length_c   1.000
_cell.angle_alpha   90.00
_cell.angle_beta   90.00
_cell.angle_gamma   90.00
#
_symmetry.space_group_name_H-M   'P 1'
#
loop_
_entity.id
_entity.type
_entity.pdbx_description
1 polymer ?
#
loop_
_entity_poly.entity_id
_entity_poly.type
_entity_poly.pdbx_seq_one_letter_code
_entity_poly.pdbx_strand_id
1 'polypeptide(L)'
;AAGARFSARVTGRVTEFAPNAKIVHIDIDPAEIGKIRDADVPIVGDLKGIIAGMLEVLEKDGATPRDDQWIADIDAWRARYPFYHPNMAENEESDEIVPELVIAELGRQLDPAASIVTTEVGQHQMWAHQFLPREFPRTFLSSGGLGTMGFGFPAAIGAAVANPDATVVCIAGDGSFQMNS
;
A
#
# COMPACT_ATOMS: atom_id res chain seq x y z
N ALA A 1 -7.13 -9.42 9.05
CA ALA A 1 -5.75 -9.03 8.79
C ALA A 1 -5.02 -10.21 8.16
N ALA A 2 -4.39 -10.00 7.02
CA ALA A 2 -3.70 -11.03 6.26
C ALA A 2 -2.25 -10.58 6.02
N GLY A 3 -1.28 -11.15 6.76
CA GLY A 3 0.13 -10.76 6.74
C GLY A 3 0.36 -9.30 7.18
N ALA A 4 -0.50 -8.78 8.03
CA ALA A 4 -0.48 -7.39 8.46
C ALA A 4 -0.51 -7.27 9.97
N ARG A 5 0.44 -6.51 10.52
CA ARG A 5 0.51 -6.22 11.95
C ARG A 5 -0.45 -5.08 12.31
N PHE A 6 -1.05 -5.16 13.49
CA PHE A 6 -1.86 -4.08 14.05
C PHE A 6 -0.97 -3.06 14.77
N SER A 7 -0.05 -2.42 14.02
CA SER A 7 0.83 -1.41 14.59
C SER A 7 0.06 -0.15 15.01
N ALA A 8 0.64 0.65 15.90
CA ALA A 8 0.01 1.89 16.38
C ALA A 8 -0.34 2.88 15.25
N ARG A 9 0.37 2.84 14.12
CA ARG A 9 0.06 3.67 12.94
C ARG A 9 -1.21 3.22 12.23
N VAL A 10 -1.55 1.92 12.33
CA VAL A 10 -2.78 1.36 11.76
C VAL A 10 -3.94 1.54 12.73
N THR A 11 -3.73 1.23 14.00
CA THR A 11 -4.81 1.19 14.98
C THR A 11 -5.08 2.54 15.65
N GLY A 12 -4.08 3.41 15.73
CA GLY A 12 -4.15 4.55 16.63
C GLY A 12 -4.39 4.08 18.07
N ARG A 13 -5.52 4.44 18.66
CA ARG A 13 -5.93 3.95 19.98
C ARG A 13 -6.53 2.55 19.83
N VAL A 14 -5.80 1.53 20.28
CA VAL A 14 -6.16 0.11 20.10
C VAL A 14 -7.57 -0.21 20.61
N THR A 15 -7.98 0.38 21.73
CA THR A 15 -9.31 0.15 22.34
C THR A 15 -10.47 0.70 21.52
N GLU A 16 -10.20 1.65 20.62
CA GLU A 16 -11.20 2.26 19.75
C GLU A 16 -11.13 1.75 18.30
N PHE A 17 -10.08 0.98 17.98
CA PHE A 17 -9.92 0.40 16.65
C PHE A 17 -10.88 -0.77 16.44
N ALA A 18 -11.90 -0.56 15.61
CA ALA A 18 -12.90 -1.56 15.24
C ALA A 18 -13.43 -2.37 16.47
N PRO A 19 -13.96 -1.72 17.51
CA PRO A 19 -14.27 -2.38 18.79
C PRO A 19 -15.34 -3.47 18.65
N ASN A 20 -16.22 -3.37 17.67
CA ASN A 20 -17.31 -4.31 17.42
C ASN A 20 -17.01 -5.34 16.34
N ALA A 21 -15.83 -5.29 15.72
CA ALA A 21 -15.44 -6.22 14.65
C ALA A 21 -14.89 -7.51 15.24
N LYS A 22 -15.22 -8.63 14.61
CA LYS A 22 -14.50 -9.89 14.79
C LYS A 22 -13.23 -9.85 13.97
N ILE A 23 -12.13 -10.27 14.56
CA ILE A 23 -10.80 -10.21 13.96
C ILE A 23 -10.35 -11.61 13.54
N VAL A 24 -10.18 -11.79 12.24
CA VAL A 24 -9.43 -12.91 11.69
C VAL A 24 -8.01 -12.42 11.44
N HIS A 25 -7.03 -13.02 12.11
CA HIS A 25 -5.63 -12.63 11.99
C HIS A 25 -4.81 -13.78 11.44
N ILE A 26 -4.25 -13.58 10.25
CA ILE A 26 -3.43 -14.55 9.53
C ILE A 26 -2.01 -14.00 9.47
N ASP A 27 -1.06 -14.72 10.04
CA ASP A 27 0.36 -14.37 9.95
C ASP A 27 1.22 -15.64 9.96
N ILE A 28 2.38 -15.55 9.33
CA ILE A 28 3.36 -16.66 9.34
C ILE A 28 4.09 -16.72 10.69
N ASP A 29 4.21 -15.58 11.38
CA ASP A 29 4.84 -15.49 12.69
C ASP A 29 3.79 -15.62 13.80
N PRO A 30 3.81 -16.72 14.57
CA PRO A 30 2.87 -16.89 15.68
C PRO A 30 2.98 -15.81 16.76
N ALA A 31 4.13 -15.11 16.87
CA ALA A 31 4.33 -14.06 17.84
C ALA A 31 3.62 -12.73 17.48
N GLU A 32 3.21 -12.56 16.23
CA GLU A 32 2.42 -11.40 15.80
C GLU A 32 0.91 -11.58 16.09
N ILE A 33 0.42 -12.83 16.16
CA ILE A 33 -0.98 -13.12 16.40
C ILE A 33 -1.40 -12.66 17.82
N GLY A 34 -2.39 -11.78 17.88
CA GLY A 34 -2.92 -11.29 19.16
C GLY A 34 -2.02 -10.33 19.94
N LYS A 35 -0.86 -9.96 19.40
CA LYS A 35 0.14 -9.13 20.10
C LYS A 35 -0.36 -7.73 20.45
N ILE A 36 -1.15 -7.10 19.61
CA ILE A 36 -1.66 -5.74 19.79
C ILE A 36 -3.19 -5.75 19.87
N ARG A 37 -3.83 -6.49 18.99
CA ARG A 37 -5.27 -6.66 18.93
C ARG A 37 -5.59 -8.14 19.02
N ASP A 38 -6.41 -8.53 20.01
CA ASP A 38 -6.85 -9.92 20.16
C ASP A 38 -7.52 -10.42 18.88
N ALA A 39 -7.23 -11.65 18.50
CA ALA A 39 -7.81 -12.30 17.35
C ALA A 39 -8.92 -13.26 17.77
N ASP A 40 -10.12 -13.10 17.21
CA ASP A 40 -11.22 -14.07 17.41
C ASP A 40 -10.90 -15.38 16.67
N VAL A 41 -10.27 -15.28 15.50
CA VAL A 41 -9.83 -16.41 14.70
C VAL A 41 -8.36 -16.24 14.36
N PRO A 42 -7.44 -16.84 15.16
CA PRO A 42 -6.01 -16.85 14.86
C PRO A 42 -5.69 -17.94 13.84
N ILE A 43 -4.91 -17.61 12.80
CA ILE A 43 -4.44 -18.56 11.80
C ILE A 43 -2.94 -18.34 11.58
N VAL A 44 -2.12 -19.32 11.96
CA VAL A 44 -0.67 -19.28 11.76
C VAL A 44 -0.30 -20.05 10.50
N GLY A 45 0.39 -19.43 9.56
CA GLY A 45 0.90 -20.09 8.37
C GLY A 45 1.15 -19.16 7.19
N ASP A 46 1.61 -19.77 6.09
CA ASP A 46 1.83 -19.05 4.83
C ASP A 46 0.52 -18.61 4.20
N LEU A 47 0.43 -17.32 3.92
CA LEU A 47 -0.80 -16.69 3.42
C LEU A 47 -1.30 -17.29 2.11
N LYS A 48 -0.40 -17.69 1.20
CA LYS A 48 -0.79 -18.26 -0.09
C LYS A 48 -1.55 -19.58 0.09
N GLY A 49 -1.05 -20.46 0.95
CA GLY A 49 -1.70 -21.73 1.24
C GLY A 49 -3.02 -21.56 1.99
N ILE A 50 -3.05 -20.63 2.95
CA ILE A 50 -4.25 -20.34 3.74
C ILE A 50 -5.36 -19.76 2.85
N ILE A 51 -5.06 -18.79 1.99
CA ILE A 51 -6.06 -18.21 1.08
C ILE A 51 -6.58 -19.26 0.11
N ALA A 52 -5.72 -20.11 -0.44
CA ALA A 52 -6.16 -21.19 -1.32
C ALA A 52 -7.15 -22.13 -0.61
N GLY A 53 -6.82 -22.56 0.61
CA GLY A 53 -7.71 -23.41 1.41
C GLY A 53 -9.03 -22.71 1.80
N MET A 54 -8.98 -21.41 2.10
CA MET A 54 -10.20 -20.63 2.37
C MET A 54 -11.12 -20.55 1.13
N LEU A 55 -10.55 -20.34 -0.05
CA LEU A 55 -11.32 -20.32 -1.30
C LEU A 55 -11.98 -21.66 -1.58
N GLU A 56 -11.26 -22.77 -1.41
CA GLU A 56 -11.82 -24.13 -1.56
C GLU A 56 -13.03 -24.38 -0.63
N VAL A 57 -12.92 -23.94 0.62
CA VAL A 57 -14.02 -24.06 1.60
C VAL A 57 -15.22 -23.22 1.18
N LEU A 58 -15.00 -21.96 0.79
CA LEU A 58 -16.08 -21.05 0.35
C LEU A 58 -16.79 -21.57 -0.90
N GLU A 59 -16.05 -22.11 -1.87
CA GLU A 59 -16.61 -22.70 -3.08
C GLU A 59 -17.46 -23.93 -2.74
N LYS A 60 -16.94 -24.80 -1.86
CA LYS A 60 -17.63 -26.03 -1.45
C LYS A 60 -18.91 -25.75 -0.68
N ASP A 61 -18.91 -24.76 0.18
CA ASP A 61 -20.05 -24.37 0.99
C ASP A 61 -21.08 -23.53 0.21
N GLY A 62 -20.78 -23.18 -1.05
CA GLY A 62 -21.64 -22.35 -1.90
C GLY A 62 -21.84 -20.94 -1.30
N ALA A 63 -20.85 -20.47 -0.57
CA ALA A 63 -20.94 -19.17 0.07
C ALA A 63 -21.12 -18.07 -0.99
N THR A 64 -22.24 -17.38 -0.92
CA THR A 64 -22.50 -16.16 -1.69
C THR A 64 -22.34 -14.97 -0.76
N PRO A 65 -21.12 -14.48 -0.61
CA PRO A 65 -20.90 -13.38 0.32
C PRO A 65 -21.19 -12.08 -0.39
N ARG A 66 -22.31 -11.42 -0.07
CA ARG A 66 -22.36 -9.99 -0.41
C ARG A 66 -23.37 -9.26 0.45
N ASP A 67 -22.88 -8.30 1.17
CA ASP A 67 -23.68 -7.17 1.58
C ASP A 67 -23.60 -6.13 0.45
N ASP A 68 -24.53 -6.20 -0.50
CA ASP A 68 -24.55 -5.28 -1.65
C ASP A 68 -24.77 -3.82 -1.18
N GLN A 69 -25.45 -3.62 -0.04
CA GLN A 69 -25.59 -2.29 0.55
C GLN A 69 -24.23 -1.75 1.04
N TRP A 70 -23.41 -2.57 1.69
CA TRP A 70 -22.10 -2.17 2.15
C TRP A 70 -21.17 -1.78 0.99
N ILE A 71 -21.21 -2.53 -0.11
CA ILE A 71 -20.45 -2.19 -1.31
C ILE A 71 -20.95 -0.88 -1.93
N ALA A 72 -22.27 -0.69 -2.02
CA ALA A 72 -22.85 0.56 -2.51
C ALA A 72 -22.46 1.78 -1.64
N ASP A 73 -22.44 1.61 -0.32
CA ASP A 73 -22.00 2.65 0.61
C ASP A 73 -20.51 3.01 0.39
N ILE A 74 -19.65 2.01 0.21
CA ILE A 74 -18.23 2.22 -0.10
C ILE A 74 -18.07 2.97 -1.42
N ASP A 75 -18.79 2.60 -2.45
CA ASP A 75 -18.72 3.24 -3.76
C ASP A 75 -19.26 4.69 -3.70
N ALA A 76 -20.31 4.93 -2.93
CA ALA A 76 -20.81 6.29 -2.67
C ALA A 76 -19.78 7.15 -1.93
N TRP A 77 -19.07 6.58 -0.95
CA TRP A 77 -17.99 7.29 -0.25
C TRP A 77 -16.80 7.57 -1.16
N ARG A 78 -16.40 6.63 -2.00
CA ARG A 78 -15.34 6.85 -3.00
C ARG A 78 -15.69 7.96 -3.97
N ALA A 79 -16.94 8.01 -4.43
CA ALA A 79 -17.41 9.06 -5.32
C ALA A 79 -17.46 10.42 -4.63
N ARG A 80 -17.86 10.45 -3.35
CA ARG A 80 -17.98 11.69 -2.56
C ARG A 80 -16.63 12.21 -2.09
N TYR A 81 -15.69 11.32 -1.81
CA TYR A 81 -14.37 11.63 -1.27
C TYR A 81 -13.27 10.98 -2.14
N PRO A 82 -13.13 11.39 -3.40
CA PRO A 82 -12.09 10.85 -4.26
C PRO A 82 -10.71 11.21 -3.69
N PHE A 83 -9.76 10.30 -3.80
CA PHE A 83 -8.35 10.59 -3.50
C PHE A 83 -7.81 11.71 -4.37
N TYR A 84 -8.35 11.84 -5.57
CA TYR A 84 -7.99 12.83 -6.55
C TYR A 84 -9.10 13.88 -6.61
N HIS A 85 -8.82 15.07 -6.13
CA HIS A 85 -9.74 16.20 -6.35
C HIS A 85 -9.57 16.68 -7.79
N PRO A 86 -10.65 16.73 -8.61
CA PRO A 86 -10.59 17.28 -9.96
C PRO A 86 -10.02 18.70 -10.02
N ASN A 87 -10.26 19.47 -8.97
CA ASN A 87 -9.77 20.85 -8.82
C ASN A 87 -8.24 20.94 -8.58
N MET A 88 -7.54 19.84 -8.35
CA MET A 88 -6.07 19.84 -8.33
C MET A 88 -5.49 20.17 -9.71
N ALA A 89 -6.21 19.81 -10.78
CA ALA A 89 -5.82 20.14 -12.14
C ALA A 89 -6.27 21.57 -12.57
N GLU A 90 -7.26 22.13 -11.87
CA GLU A 90 -7.85 23.44 -12.19
C GLU A 90 -7.14 24.61 -11.51
N ASN A 91 -6.12 24.37 -10.71
CA ASN A 91 -5.26 25.41 -10.15
C ASN A 91 -4.29 25.99 -11.23
N GLU A 92 -4.81 26.18 -12.44
CA GLU A 92 -4.08 26.87 -13.52
C GLU A 92 -3.69 28.32 -13.16
N GLU A 93 -4.28 28.88 -12.08
CA GLU A 93 -3.93 30.20 -11.56
C GLU A 93 -2.80 30.19 -10.50
N SER A 94 -2.37 29.03 -10.05
CA SER A 94 -1.28 28.89 -9.08
C SER A 94 0.01 28.49 -9.79
N ASP A 95 1.06 29.29 -9.66
CA ASP A 95 2.42 28.94 -10.08
C ASP A 95 3.03 27.81 -9.23
N GLU A 96 2.28 27.25 -8.27
CA GLU A 96 2.73 26.20 -7.37
C GLU A 96 2.44 24.81 -7.93
N ILE A 97 3.46 24.00 -8.04
CA ILE A 97 3.33 22.58 -8.42
C ILE A 97 2.85 21.78 -7.21
N VAL A 98 1.69 21.14 -7.34
CA VAL A 98 1.12 20.25 -6.32
C VAL A 98 1.81 18.89 -6.40
N PRO A 99 2.47 18.41 -5.34
CA PRO A 99 3.24 17.15 -5.36
C PRO A 99 2.44 15.93 -5.81
N GLU A 100 1.19 15.85 -5.43
CA GLU A 100 0.26 14.77 -5.80
C GLU A 100 0.07 14.67 -7.31
N LEU A 101 0.00 15.82 -8.00
CA LEU A 101 -0.09 15.87 -9.45
C LEU A 101 1.18 15.36 -10.13
N VAL A 102 2.36 15.69 -9.59
CA VAL A 102 3.62 15.17 -10.11
C VAL A 102 3.66 13.65 -10.06
N ILE A 103 3.22 13.07 -8.94
CA ILE A 103 3.19 11.61 -8.76
C ILE A 103 2.16 10.95 -9.68
N ALA A 104 0.97 11.54 -9.79
CA ALA A 104 -0.07 11.02 -10.68
C ALA A 104 0.36 11.09 -12.15
N GLU A 105 0.97 12.20 -12.57
CA GLU A 105 1.50 12.37 -13.92
C GLU A 105 2.64 11.39 -14.21
N LEU A 106 3.56 11.19 -13.26
CA LEU A 106 4.58 10.15 -13.36
C LEU A 106 3.94 8.78 -13.61
N GLY A 107 2.89 8.45 -12.86
CA GLY A 107 2.16 7.19 -13.02
C GLY A 107 1.54 7.03 -14.42
N ARG A 108 1.05 8.12 -15.03
CA ARG A 108 0.52 8.10 -16.40
C ARG A 108 1.58 7.94 -17.49
N GLN A 109 2.80 8.40 -17.23
CA GLN A 109 3.93 8.35 -18.17
C GLN A 109 4.65 7.00 -18.14
N LEU A 110 4.58 6.28 -17.03
CA LEU A 110 5.29 5.02 -16.87
C LEU A 110 4.46 3.84 -17.39
N ASP A 111 5.10 2.95 -18.16
CA ASP A 111 4.55 1.63 -18.40
C ASP A 111 4.57 0.81 -17.11
N PRO A 112 3.41 0.44 -16.54
CA PRO A 112 3.37 -0.26 -15.25
C PRO A 112 4.02 -1.64 -15.28
N ALA A 113 4.11 -2.29 -16.45
CA ALA A 113 4.72 -3.61 -16.62
C ALA A 113 6.25 -3.53 -16.82
N ALA A 114 6.74 -2.44 -17.40
CA ALA A 114 8.14 -2.25 -17.78
C ALA A 114 8.87 -1.21 -16.90
N SER A 115 8.27 -0.78 -15.80
CA SER A 115 8.88 0.18 -14.89
C SER A 115 8.93 -0.30 -13.46
N ILE A 116 10.00 0.09 -12.76
CA ILE A 116 10.17 -0.14 -11.32
C ILE A 116 10.32 1.22 -10.65
N VAL A 117 9.51 1.48 -9.63
CA VAL A 117 9.61 2.70 -8.84
C VAL A 117 10.11 2.37 -7.44
N THR A 118 11.11 3.10 -7.00
CA THR A 118 11.59 3.06 -5.62
C THR A 118 11.25 4.35 -4.90
N THR A 119 11.05 4.30 -3.60
CA THR A 119 10.90 5.52 -2.81
C THR A 119 11.90 5.60 -1.68
N GLU A 120 12.40 6.80 -1.44
CA GLU A 120 12.94 7.16 -0.15
C GLU A 120 11.83 7.33 0.87
N VAL A 121 12.15 7.74 2.09
CA VAL A 121 11.21 7.88 3.20
C VAL A 121 10.92 9.36 3.50
N GLY A 122 9.62 9.71 3.51
CA GLY A 122 9.14 11.06 3.75
C GLY A 122 7.75 11.29 3.17
N GLN A 123 7.35 12.56 3.04
CA GLN A 123 6.04 12.92 2.45
C GLN A 123 5.88 12.38 1.02
N HIS A 124 6.93 12.47 0.21
CA HIS A 124 6.98 11.92 -1.14
C HIS A 124 6.67 10.42 -1.19
N GLN A 125 7.07 9.65 -0.17
CA GLN A 125 6.71 8.24 -0.03
C GLN A 125 5.19 8.07 0.16
N MET A 126 4.59 8.92 1.01
CA MET A 126 3.15 8.89 1.25
C MET A 126 2.36 9.23 -0.03
N TRP A 127 2.78 10.26 -0.75
CA TRP A 127 2.17 10.62 -2.04
C TRP A 127 2.33 9.50 -3.08
N ALA A 128 3.52 8.89 -3.16
CA ALA A 128 3.75 7.76 -4.07
C ALA A 128 2.82 6.57 -3.75
N HIS A 129 2.62 6.23 -2.47
CA HIS A 129 1.69 5.17 -2.08
C HIS A 129 0.22 5.48 -2.39
N GLN A 130 -0.16 6.76 -2.38
CA GLN A 130 -1.54 7.18 -2.59
C GLN A 130 -1.88 7.43 -4.06
N PHE A 131 -0.97 8.03 -4.81
CA PHE A 131 -1.27 8.58 -6.14
C PHE A 131 -0.55 7.87 -7.30
N LEU A 132 0.37 6.93 -7.02
CA LEU A 132 1.03 6.14 -8.06
C LEU A 132 0.35 4.78 -8.19
N PRO A 133 -0.49 4.55 -9.21
CA PRO A 133 -1.11 3.24 -9.42
C PRO A 133 -0.04 2.21 -9.81
N ARG A 134 -0.05 1.06 -9.13
CA ARG A 134 0.84 -0.08 -9.42
C ARG A 134 0.04 -1.38 -9.42
N GLU A 135 0.09 -2.10 -10.52
CA GLU A 135 -0.70 -3.32 -10.74
C GLU A 135 0.15 -4.59 -10.70
N PHE A 136 1.46 -4.45 -10.92
CA PHE A 136 2.36 -5.59 -11.00
C PHE A 136 3.18 -5.76 -9.71
N PRO A 137 3.33 -7.00 -9.20
CA PRO A 137 4.14 -7.26 -8.03
C PRO A 137 5.61 -6.93 -8.29
N ARG A 138 6.33 -6.48 -7.25
CA ARG A 138 7.76 -6.12 -7.28
C ARG A 138 8.13 -4.94 -8.18
N THR A 139 7.16 -4.15 -8.63
CA THR A 139 7.39 -2.92 -9.41
C THR A 139 7.37 -1.65 -8.56
N PHE A 140 7.11 -1.79 -7.25
CA PHE A 140 7.16 -0.70 -6.28
C PHE A 140 7.95 -1.14 -5.04
N LEU A 141 9.09 -0.50 -4.80
CA LEU A 141 10.01 -0.85 -3.72
C LEU A 141 10.13 0.31 -2.74
N SER A 142 9.74 0.07 -1.49
CA SER A 142 9.69 1.11 -0.47
C SER A 142 9.99 0.53 0.91
N SER A 143 10.70 1.27 1.76
CA SER A 143 10.89 0.91 3.15
C SER A 143 9.66 1.29 3.99
N GLY A 144 8.51 0.66 3.69
CA GLY A 144 7.23 0.97 4.35
C GLY A 144 7.14 0.47 5.81
N GLY A 145 7.87 -0.57 6.16
CA GLY A 145 7.87 -1.15 7.50
C GLY A 145 8.79 -0.41 8.47
N LEU A 146 10.08 -0.36 8.19
CA LEU A 146 11.08 0.29 9.03
C LEU A 146 11.18 1.80 8.79
N GLY A 147 10.83 2.28 7.60
CA GLY A 147 10.94 3.69 7.25
C GLY A 147 12.39 4.16 7.19
N THR A 148 13.26 3.39 6.56
CA THR A 148 14.70 3.67 6.50
C THR A 148 14.99 4.73 5.44
N MET A 149 15.37 5.92 5.87
CA MET A 149 15.90 6.97 4.99
C MET A 149 17.24 6.50 4.38
N GLY A 150 17.43 6.76 3.07
CA GLY A 150 18.60 6.26 2.34
C GLY A 150 18.39 4.87 1.72
N PHE A 151 17.19 4.31 1.76
CA PHE A 151 16.86 3.03 1.13
C PHE A 151 16.61 3.14 -0.37
N GLY A 152 15.89 4.17 -0.80
CA GLY A 152 15.29 4.24 -2.14
C GLY A 152 16.31 4.35 -3.26
N PHE A 153 17.34 5.17 -3.09
CA PHE A 153 18.37 5.38 -4.12
C PHE A 153 19.24 4.13 -4.35
N PRO A 154 19.83 3.50 -3.32
CA PRO A 154 20.54 2.23 -3.53
C PRO A 154 19.65 1.12 -4.07
N ALA A 155 18.38 1.06 -3.65
CA ALA A 155 17.43 0.10 -4.19
C ALA A 155 17.15 0.33 -5.67
N ALA A 156 17.09 1.59 -6.12
CA ALA A 156 16.95 1.93 -7.55
C ALA A 156 18.15 1.46 -8.36
N ILE A 157 19.36 1.66 -7.85
CA ILE A 157 20.58 1.16 -8.51
C ILE A 157 20.52 -0.38 -8.63
N GLY A 158 20.18 -1.07 -7.54
CA GLY A 158 20.05 -2.52 -7.55
C GLY A 158 18.97 -3.00 -8.52
N ALA A 159 17.82 -2.32 -8.56
CA ALA A 159 16.74 -2.64 -9.49
C ALA A 159 17.17 -2.45 -10.95
N ALA A 160 17.89 -1.37 -11.28
CA ALA A 160 18.39 -1.11 -12.63
C ALA A 160 19.42 -2.15 -13.07
N VAL A 161 20.32 -2.56 -12.19
CA VAL A 161 21.30 -3.61 -12.48
C VAL A 161 20.63 -4.97 -12.72
N ALA A 162 19.61 -5.28 -11.92
CA ALA A 162 18.90 -6.55 -12.00
C ALA A 162 17.91 -6.61 -13.20
N ASN A 163 17.46 -5.46 -13.69
CA ASN A 163 16.47 -5.36 -14.78
C ASN A 163 16.91 -4.30 -15.79
N PRO A 164 17.91 -4.59 -16.63
CA PRO A 164 18.53 -3.60 -17.52
C PRO A 164 17.56 -3.01 -18.56
N ASP A 165 16.48 -3.71 -18.88
CA ASP A 165 15.47 -3.27 -19.85
C ASP A 165 14.33 -2.47 -19.21
N ALA A 166 14.29 -2.37 -17.87
CA ALA A 166 13.24 -1.66 -17.17
C ALA A 166 13.59 -0.18 -16.97
N THR A 167 12.57 0.68 -17.06
CA THR A 167 12.69 2.06 -16.59
C THR A 167 12.64 2.09 -15.07
N VAL A 168 13.73 2.51 -14.43
CA VAL A 168 13.78 2.62 -12.97
C VAL A 168 13.72 4.08 -12.54
N VAL A 169 12.77 4.41 -11.67
CA VAL A 169 12.56 5.74 -11.14
C VAL A 169 12.68 5.72 -9.62
N CYS A 170 13.51 6.62 -9.06
CA CYS A 170 13.61 6.84 -7.63
C CYS A 170 12.89 8.15 -7.26
N ILE A 171 11.88 8.05 -6.40
CA ILE A 171 11.19 9.21 -5.82
C ILE A 171 11.86 9.49 -4.48
N ALA A 172 12.58 10.61 -4.39
CA ALA A 172 13.40 10.94 -3.23
C ALA A 172 13.16 12.36 -2.75
N GLY A 173 13.19 12.54 -1.42
CA GLY A 173 13.36 13.85 -0.81
C GLY A 173 14.85 14.13 -0.66
N ASP A 174 15.20 15.40 -0.61
CA ASP A 174 16.57 15.91 -0.52
C ASP A 174 17.37 15.31 0.66
N GLY A 175 16.75 15.31 1.84
CA GLY A 175 17.39 14.76 3.04
C GLY A 175 17.61 13.26 3.00
N SER A 176 16.65 12.50 2.52
CA SER A 176 16.77 11.05 2.40
C SER A 176 17.80 10.65 1.33
N PHE A 177 17.82 11.36 0.21
CA PHE A 177 18.79 11.13 -0.86
C PHE A 177 20.24 11.28 -0.38
N GLN A 178 20.50 12.29 0.45
CA GLN A 178 21.84 12.55 0.97
C GLN A 178 22.35 11.52 1.98
N MET A 179 21.48 10.64 2.49
CA MET A 179 21.89 9.63 3.47
C MET A 179 22.82 8.56 2.87
N ASN A 180 22.68 8.25 1.59
CA ASN A 180 23.42 7.19 0.89
C ASN A 180 23.79 7.57 -0.56
N SER A 181 24.03 8.85 -0.81
CA SER A 181 24.49 9.33 -2.12
C SER A 181 26.02 9.37 -2.24
#